data_1aa6a567846a84c65d6e2331abfc6d80
#
_entry.id   1aa6a567846a84c65d6e2331abfc6d80
#
_cell.length_a   1.000
_cell.length_b   1.000
_cell.length_c   1.000
_cell.angle_alpha   90.00
_cell.angle_beta   90.00
_cell.angle_gamma   90.00
#
_symmetry.space_group_name_H-M   'P 1'
#
loop_
_entity.id
_entity.type
_entity.pdbx_description
1 polymer ?
#
loop_
_entity_poly.entity_id
_entity_poly.type
_entity_poly.pdbx_seq_one_letter_code
_entity_poly.pdbx_strand_id
1 'polypeptide(L)'
;MSLESDFEAAQQKVQTLSKAPSQDKLLELYGLFKQAKLGDVQGKRPGMLDLKGRAKYDAWAARKGTSRDDAMRAYIDLVHRLSTYS
;
A
#
# COMPACT_ATOMS: atom_id res chain seq x y z
N MET A 1 2.33 -3.60 21.90
CA MET A 1 2.57 -3.42 20.48
C MET A 1 1.61 -2.38 19.94
N SER A 2 2.09 -1.50 19.10
CA SER A 2 1.26 -0.44 18.54
C SER A 2 0.90 -0.75 17.09
N LEU A 3 -0.12 -0.07 16.59
CA LEU A 3 -0.51 -0.18 15.19
C LEU A 3 0.65 0.27 14.28
N GLU A 4 1.33 1.35 14.65
CA GLU A 4 2.46 1.87 13.88
C GLU A 4 3.61 0.86 13.81
N SER A 5 3.93 0.20 14.92
CA SER A 5 5.01 -0.80 14.91
C SER A 5 4.61 -2.03 14.12
N ASP A 6 3.35 -2.43 14.17
CA ASP A 6 2.84 -3.56 13.38
C ASP A 6 2.86 -3.22 11.88
N PHE A 7 2.54 -1.98 11.54
CA PHE A 7 2.60 -1.50 10.16
C PHE A 7 4.03 -1.52 9.64
N GLU A 8 4.98 -1.05 10.45
CA GLU A 8 6.39 -1.08 10.06
C GLU A 8 6.90 -2.51 9.89
N ALA A 9 6.52 -3.41 10.80
CA ALA A 9 6.88 -4.82 10.69
C ALA A 9 6.33 -5.43 9.39
N ALA A 10 5.11 -5.07 9.01
CA ALA A 10 4.52 -5.55 7.77
C ALA A 10 5.28 -5.06 6.54
N GLN A 11 5.76 -3.81 6.56
CA GLN A 11 6.58 -3.28 5.46
C GLN A 11 7.86 -4.08 5.29
N GLN A 12 8.48 -4.49 6.37
CA GLN A 12 9.68 -5.30 6.32
C GLN A 12 9.36 -6.72 5.86
N LYS A 13 8.27 -7.27 6.35
CA LYS A 13 7.88 -8.64 6.01
C LYS A 13 7.59 -8.82 4.52
N VAL A 14 6.96 -7.84 3.89
CA VAL A 14 6.62 -7.94 2.47
C VAL A 14 7.86 -8.05 1.59
N GLN A 15 8.99 -7.52 2.05
CA GLN A 15 10.25 -7.60 1.31
C GLN A 15 10.91 -8.97 1.42
N THR A 16 10.48 -9.79 2.38
CA THR A 16 11.06 -11.11 2.63
C THR A 16 10.19 -12.26 2.15
N LEU A 17 9.10 -11.95 1.43
CA LEU A 17 8.22 -12.99 0.91
C LEU A 17 8.99 -13.86 -0.08
N SER A 18 8.79 -15.18 0.01
CA SER A 18 9.47 -16.13 -0.89
C SER A 18 9.03 -15.96 -2.34
N LYS A 19 7.83 -15.39 -2.54
CA LYS A 19 7.28 -15.17 -3.86
C LYS A 19 6.81 -13.72 -3.95
N ALA A 20 7.25 -13.00 -4.97
CA ALA A 20 6.87 -11.61 -5.17
C ALA A 20 5.37 -11.51 -5.43
N PRO A 21 4.68 -10.52 -4.82
CA PRO A 21 3.27 -10.30 -5.11
C PRO A 21 3.06 -9.91 -6.58
N SER A 22 1.85 -10.14 -7.08
CA SER A 22 1.49 -9.69 -8.42
C SER A 22 1.55 -8.16 -8.51
N GLN A 23 1.59 -7.64 -9.74
CA GLN A 23 1.60 -6.20 -9.97
C GLN A 23 0.40 -5.51 -9.32
N ASP A 24 -0.79 -6.13 -9.42
CA ASP A 24 -2.00 -5.59 -8.81
C ASP A 24 -1.88 -5.49 -7.29
N LYS A 25 -1.30 -6.52 -6.66
CA LYS A 25 -1.12 -6.50 -5.20
C LYS A 25 -0.07 -5.50 -4.77
N LEU A 26 0.99 -5.33 -5.56
CA LEU A 26 2.00 -4.32 -5.29
C LEU A 26 1.39 -2.91 -5.33
N LEU A 27 0.52 -2.65 -6.30
CA LEU A 27 -0.17 -1.36 -6.40
C LEU A 27 -1.14 -1.17 -5.24
N GLU A 28 -1.85 -2.21 -4.84
CA GLU A 28 -2.75 -2.15 -3.69
C GLU A 28 -1.97 -1.81 -2.42
N LEU A 29 -0.84 -2.48 -2.20
CA LEU A 29 0.05 -2.20 -1.07
C LEU A 29 0.53 -0.75 -1.11
N TYR A 30 0.93 -0.28 -2.28
CA TYR A 30 1.43 1.09 -2.43
C TYR A 30 0.36 2.11 -2.05
N GLY A 31 -0.87 1.94 -2.54
CA GLY A 31 -1.97 2.85 -2.23
C GLY A 31 -2.27 2.90 -0.74
N LEU A 32 -2.32 1.74 -0.10
CA LEU A 32 -2.54 1.65 1.35
C LEU A 32 -1.38 2.28 2.12
N PHE A 33 -0.15 2.05 1.67
CA PHE A 33 1.03 2.65 2.29
C PHE A 33 0.98 4.17 2.26
N LYS A 34 0.68 4.73 1.09
CA LYS A 34 0.61 6.19 0.95
C LYS A 34 -0.53 6.77 1.78
N GLN A 35 -1.68 6.11 1.78
CA GLN A 35 -2.82 6.56 2.59
C GLN A 35 -2.48 6.53 4.08
N ALA A 36 -1.77 5.49 4.52
CA ALA A 36 -1.36 5.36 5.92
C ALA A 36 -0.35 6.43 6.31
N LYS A 37 0.55 6.80 5.41
CA LYS A 37 1.62 7.75 5.71
C LYS A 37 1.19 9.21 5.54
N LEU A 38 0.46 9.51 4.48
CA LEU A 38 0.18 10.88 4.08
C LEU A 38 -1.31 11.26 4.12
N GLY A 39 -2.20 10.28 4.25
CA GLY A 39 -3.62 10.55 4.14
C GLY A 39 -4.06 10.59 2.69
N ASP A 40 -5.10 11.37 2.40
CA ASP A 40 -5.69 11.44 1.06
C ASP A 40 -4.69 11.90 0.00
N VAL A 41 -4.89 11.41 -1.22
CA VAL A 41 -4.02 11.73 -2.35
C VAL A 41 -3.89 13.23 -2.54
N GLN A 42 -2.68 13.67 -2.83
CA GLN A 42 -2.34 15.07 -3.03
C GLN A 42 -1.60 15.24 -4.36
N GLY A 43 -1.70 16.44 -4.91
CA GLY A 43 -0.99 16.79 -6.12
C GLY A 43 -1.71 16.35 -7.36
N LYS A 44 -1.04 16.56 -8.49
CA LYS A 44 -1.62 16.27 -9.80
C LYS A 44 -1.30 14.83 -10.21
N ARG A 45 -2.23 14.23 -10.93
CA ARG A 45 -2.01 12.94 -11.57
C ARG A 45 -0.86 13.08 -12.58
N PRO A 46 0.11 12.17 -12.58
CA PRO A 46 1.22 12.24 -13.55
C PRO A 46 0.72 12.23 -15.01
N GLY A 47 1.55 12.73 -15.91
CA GLY A 47 1.20 12.84 -17.32
C GLY A 47 1.05 11.48 -18.02
N MET A 48 0.51 11.51 -19.22
CA MET A 48 0.16 10.30 -19.97
C MET A 48 1.36 9.41 -20.31
N LEU A 49 2.57 9.98 -20.33
CA LEU A 49 3.77 9.20 -20.64
C LEU A 49 4.36 8.50 -19.41
N ASP A 50 3.89 8.86 -18.22
CA ASP A 50 4.37 8.24 -16.97
C ASP A 50 3.37 7.19 -16.49
N LEU A 51 3.37 6.04 -17.13
CA LEU A 51 2.39 4.99 -16.85
C LEU A 51 2.52 4.44 -15.43
N LYS A 52 3.74 4.24 -14.95
CA LYS A 52 3.96 3.74 -13.59
C LYS A 52 3.52 4.76 -12.55
N GLY A 53 3.85 6.02 -12.76
CA GLY A 53 3.45 7.10 -11.85
C GLY A 53 1.94 7.23 -11.79
N ARG A 54 1.27 7.12 -12.94
CA ARG A 54 -0.20 7.18 -12.98
C ARG A 54 -0.83 6.01 -12.24
N ALA A 55 -0.30 4.80 -12.42
CA ALA A 55 -0.81 3.62 -11.74
C ALA A 55 -0.68 3.77 -10.22
N LYS A 56 0.47 4.27 -9.76
CA LYS A 56 0.69 4.51 -8.34
C LYS A 56 -0.24 5.59 -7.80
N TYR A 57 -0.37 6.69 -8.52
CA TYR A 57 -1.26 7.77 -8.14
C TYR A 57 -2.70 7.27 -8.03
N ASP A 58 -3.15 6.51 -9.02
CA ASP A 58 -4.51 5.97 -9.05
C ASP A 58 -4.75 4.99 -7.90
N ALA A 59 -3.75 4.18 -7.56
CA ALA A 59 -3.85 3.25 -6.44
C ALA A 59 -4.02 3.99 -5.10
N TRP A 60 -3.32 5.10 -4.95
CA TRP A 60 -3.47 5.95 -3.76
C TRP A 60 -4.82 6.69 -3.77
N ALA A 61 -5.20 7.25 -4.91
CA ALA A 61 -6.47 7.95 -5.05
C ALA A 61 -7.67 7.05 -4.75
N ALA A 62 -7.55 5.76 -5.05
CA ALA A 62 -8.60 4.79 -4.77
C ALA A 62 -8.85 4.60 -3.27
N ARG A 63 -7.91 5.05 -2.42
CA ARG A 63 -8.04 4.93 -0.96
C ARG A 63 -8.55 6.21 -0.30
N LYS A 64 -8.85 7.24 -1.08
CA LYS A 64 -9.34 8.51 -0.55
C LYS A 64 -10.50 8.29 0.39
N GLY A 65 -10.45 8.96 1.55
CA GLY A 65 -11.47 8.81 2.57
C GLY A 65 -11.17 7.75 3.62
N THR A 66 -10.20 6.88 3.37
CA THR A 66 -9.77 5.88 4.36
C THR A 66 -8.89 6.56 5.41
N SER A 67 -9.17 6.32 6.69
CA SER A 67 -8.34 6.87 7.75
C SER A 67 -6.94 6.24 7.69
N ARG A 68 -5.95 6.96 8.24
CA ARG A 68 -4.58 6.44 8.30
C ARG A 68 -4.54 5.12 9.06
N ASP A 69 -5.25 5.03 10.18
CA ASP A 69 -5.29 3.82 10.99
C ASP A 69 -5.90 2.65 10.22
N ASP A 70 -7.00 2.88 9.53
CA ASP A 70 -7.64 1.84 8.73
C ASP A 70 -6.76 1.41 7.56
N ALA A 71 -6.02 2.36 6.95
CA ALA A 71 -5.07 2.02 5.90
C ALA A 71 -3.93 1.16 6.42
N MET A 72 -3.42 1.45 7.63
CA MET A 72 -2.40 0.62 8.27
C MET A 72 -2.92 -0.79 8.52
N ARG A 73 -4.13 -0.92 9.05
CA ARG A 73 -4.73 -2.22 9.32
C ARG A 73 -4.92 -3.02 8.05
N ALA A 74 -5.39 -2.36 6.98
CA ALA A 74 -5.59 -3.02 5.70
C ALA A 74 -4.26 -3.46 5.09
N TYR A 75 -3.21 -2.66 5.22
CA TYR A 75 -1.87 -3.01 4.76
C TYR A 75 -1.35 -4.25 5.49
N ILE A 76 -1.44 -4.25 6.82
CA ILE A 76 -1.01 -5.37 7.65
C ILE A 76 -1.76 -6.65 7.25
N ASP A 77 -3.07 -6.55 7.10
CA ASP A 77 -3.90 -7.69 6.71
C ASP A 77 -3.52 -8.23 5.33
N LEU A 78 -3.28 -7.34 4.37
CA LEU A 78 -2.89 -7.76 3.03
C LEU A 78 -1.54 -8.48 3.03
N VAL A 79 -0.56 -7.94 3.77
CA VAL A 79 0.76 -8.59 3.89
C VAL A 79 0.61 -9.96 4.54
N HIS A 80 -0.21 -10.06 5.56
CA HIS A 80 -0.47 -11.34 6.23
C HIS A 80 -1.04 -12.37 5.26
N ARG A 81 -2.03 -11.97 4.47
CA ARG A 81 -2.63 -12.87 3.48
C ARG A 81 -1.62 -13.29 2.42
N LEU A 82 -0.81 -12.34 1.94
CA LEU A 82 0.22 -12.66 0.95
C LEU A 82 1.26 -13.62 1.52
N SER A 83 1.63 -13.49 2.78
CA SER A 83 2.60 -14.39 3.39
C SER A 83 2.02 -15.78 3.64
N THR A 84 0.71 -15.88 3.83
CA THR A 84 0.04 -17.17 4.02
C THR A 84 0.00 -17.98 2.72
N TYR A 85 -0.13 -17.31 1.58
CA TYR A 85 -0.24 -17.96 0.27
C TYR A 85 1.07 -18.05 -0.49
N SER A 86 2.15 -17.55 0.07
CA SER A 86 3.45 -17.54 -0.62
C SER A 86 4.37 -18.70 -0.20
#